data_c246c04dd7b8d173c94a3f84fe636c46
#
_entry.id   c246c04dd7b8d173c94a3f84fe636c46
#
_cell.length_a   1.000
_cell.length_b   1.000
_cell.length_c   1.000
_cell.angle_alpha   90.00
_cell.angle_beta   90.00
_cell.angle_gamma   90.00
#
_symmetry.space_group_name_H-M   'P 1'
#
loop_
_entity.id
_entity.type
_entity.pdbx_description
1 polymer ?
#
loop_
_entity_poly.entity_id
_entity_poly.type
_entity_poly.pdbx_seq_one_letter_code
_entity_poly.pdbx_strand_id
1 'polypeptide(L)' 'WGRGVQVDYLGAHKYFTESANSGNAEAARYLGIMYLRGKGVEKNLQTSVDWFEKAAKGGDSLAQKNLVTIKSMFKQ' A
#
# COMPACT_ATOMS: atom_id res chain seq x y z
N TRP A 1 17.12 1.50 21.63
CA TRP A 1 15.89 1.24 21.42
C TRP A 1 15.28 2.26 20.52
N GLY A 2 14.71 1.93 19.56
CA GLY A 2 14.01 2.66 18.57
C GLY A 2 14.51 4.04 18.30
N ARG A 3 15.11 4.62 19.29
CA ARG A 3 15.62 5.93 19.14
C ARG A 3 16.73 5.92 18.13
N GLY A 4 16.73 6.78 17.22
CA GLY A 4 17.73 6.81 16.18
C GLY A 4 17.41 5.95 15.00
N VAL A 5 16.39 5.09 15.12
CA VAL A 5 15.94 4.31 13.98
C VAL A 5 14.90 5.14 13.25
N GLN A 6 15.19 5.50 12.04
CA GLN A 6 14.25 6.24 11.21
C GLN A 6 13.75 5.36 10.11
N VAL A 7 12.44 5.38 9.91
CA VAL A 7 11.84 4.65 8.80
C VAL A 7 12.05 5.48 7.55
N ASP A 8 12.71 4.88 6.57
CA ASP A 8 12.95 5.54 5.29
C ASP A 8 11.74 5.29 4.39
N TYR A 9 10.71 6.10 4.56
CA TYR A 9 9.50 5.92 3.77
C TYR A 9 9.72 6.23 2.30
N LEU A 10 10.61 7.17 1.99
CA LEU A 10 10.89 7.48 0.59
C LEU A 10 11.59 6.31 -0.10
N GLY A 11 12.59 5.72 0.58
CA GLY A 11 13.26 4.55 0.06
C GLY A 11 12.33 3.36 -0.03
N ALA A 12 11.47 3.19 0.96
CA ALA A 12 10.49 2.11 0.95
C ALA A 12 9.52 2.28 -0.20
N HIS A 13 9.06 3.50 -0.43
CA HIS A 13 8.14 3.77 -1.52
C HIS A 13 8.77 3.41 -2.87
N LYS A 14 10.02 3.81 -3.07
CA LYS A 14 10.71 3.49 -4.30
C LYS A 14 10.87 1.99 -4.48
N TYR A 15 11.31 1.32 -3.42
CA TYR A 15 11.51 -0.12 -3.45
C TYR A 15 10.21 -0.86 -3.77
N PHE A 16 9.15 -0.49 -3.06
CA PHE A 16 7.87 -1.17 -3.27
C PHE A 16 7.27 -0.87 -4.62
N THR A 17 7.48 0.36 -5.13
CA THR A 17 6.99 0.70 -6.46
C THR A 17 7.66 -0.17 -7.51
N GLU A 18 8.97 -0.30 -7.43
CA GLU A 18 9.72 -1.12 -8.38
C GLU A 18 9.32 -2.58 -8.27
N SER A 19 9.18 -3.07 -7.04
CA SER A 19 8.80 -4.46 -6.81
C SER A 19 7.39 -4.74 -7.33
N ALA A 20 6.47 -3.82 -7.07
CA ALA A 20 5.09 -4.00 -7.52
C ALA A 20 5.02 -4.00 -9.04
N ASN A 21 5.78 -3.13 -9.68
CA ASN A 21 5.79 -3.07 -11.14
C ASN A 21 6.42 -4.31 -11.75
N SER A 22 7.21 -5.03 -10.97
CA SER A 22 7.79 -6.30 -11.41
C SER A 22 6.88 -7.49 -11.11
N GLY A 23 5.69 -7.24 -10.57
CA GLY A 23 4.72 -8.29 -10.33
C GLY A 23 4.60 -8.76 -8.90
N ASN A 24 5.24 -8.07 -7.95
CA ASN A 24 5.17 -8.47 -6.55
C ASN A 24 3.90 -7.93 -5.92
N ALA A 25 2.93 -8.82 -5.69
CA ALA A 25 1.64 -8.40 -5.13
C ALA A 25 1.76 -7.89 -3.70
N GLU A 26 2.64 -8.47 -2.92
CA GLU A 26 2.83 -7.99 -1.54
C GLU A 26 3.34 -6.56 -1.54
N ALA A 27 4.24 -6.22 -2.46
CA ALA A 27 4.75 -4.85 -2.56
C ALA A 27 3.62 -3.89 -2.92
N ALA A 28 2.73 -4.29 -3.81
CA ALA A 28 1.57 -3.47 -4.15
C ALA A 28 0.68 -3.24 -2.93
N ARG A 29 0.50 -4.27 -2.11
CA ARG A 29 -0.27 -4.13 -0.89
C ARG A 29 0.38 -3.12 0.06
N TYR A 30 1.70 -3.18 0.21
CA TYR A 30 2.39 -2.22 1.07
C TYR A 30 2.22 -0.79 0.56
N LEU A 31 2.27 -0.60 -0.76
CA LEU A 31 2.01 0.72 -1.32
C LEU A 31 0.60 1.19 -0.98
N GLY A 32 -0.38 0.30 -1.09
CA GLY A 32 -1.73 0.64 -0.70
C GLY A 32 -1.80 1.13 0.73
N ILE A 33 -1.08 0.47 1.64
CA ILE A 33 -1.06 0.87 3.04
C ILE A 33 -0.41 2.24 3.20
N MET A 34 0.68 2.50 2.47
CA MET A 34 1.36 3.78 2.56
C MET A 34 0.42 4.92 2.17
N TYR A 35 -0.32 4.76 1.08
CA TYR A 35 -1.25 5.81 0.66
C TYR A 35 -2.47 5.90 1.57
N LEU A 36 -2.86 4.78 2.17
CA LEU A 36 -3.97 4.79 3.12
C LEU A 36 -3.63 5.60 4.35
N ARG A 37 -2.40 5.51 4.81
CA ARG A 37 -1.97 6.13 6.06
C ARG A 37 -1.18 7.42 5.85
N GLY A 38 -0.79 7.71 4.63
CA GLY A 38 0.03 8.89 4.36
C GLY A 38 1.44 8.75 4.88
N LYS A 39 2.04 7.58 4.72
CA LYS A 39 3.41 7.32 5.19
C LYS A 39 4.38 7.48 4.05
N GLY A 40 5.14 8.57 4.07
CA GLY A 40 6.11 8.87 3.02
C GLY A 40 5.51 9.41 1.75
N VAL A 41 4.20 9.46 1.68
CA VAL A 41 3.45 10.02 0.56
C VAL A 41 2.24 10.73 1.12
N GLU A 42 1.65 11.59 0.33
CA GLU A 42 0.41 12.23 0.73
C GLU A 42 -0.72 11.20 0.74
N LYS A 43 -1.50 11.21 1.80
CA LYS A 43 -2.62 10.29 1.92
C LYS A 43 -3.56 10.43 0.73
N ASN A 44 -3.92 9.31 0.12
CA ASN A 44 -4.80 9.32 -1.04
C ASN A 44 -5.53 7.99 -1.11
N LEU A 45 -6.81 8.02 -0.73
CA LEU A 45 -7.59 6.77 -0.64
C LEU A 45 -7.79 6.14 -2.01
N GLN A 46 -7.99 6.95 -3.06
CA GLN A 46 -8.18 6.37 -4.38
C GLN A 46 -6.93 5.65 -4.85
N THR A 47 -5.77 6.27 -4.67
CA THR A 47 -4.51 5.62 -5.03
C THR A 47 -4.29 4.36 -4.21
N SER A 48 -4.66 4.41 -2.94
CA SER A 48 -4.56 3.23 -2.08
C SER A 48 -5.39 2.08 -2.62
N VAL A 49 -6.63 2.37 -3.03
CA VAL A 49 -7.50 1.35 -3.62
C VAL A 49 -6.86 0.77 -4.88
N ASP A 50 -6.30 1.62 -5.71
CA ASP A 50 -5.68 1.16 -6.96
C ASP A 50 -4.57 0.16 -6.68
N TRP A 51 -3.73 0.44 -5.69
CA TRP A 51 -2.65 -0.48 -5.33
C TRP A 51 -3.18 -1.75 -4.71
N PHE A 52 -4.21 -1.66 -3.85
CA PHE A 52 -4.79 -2.85 -3.26
C PHE A 52 -5.46 -3.73 -4.33
N GLU A 53 -6.08 -3.11 -5.33
CA GLU A 53 -6.67 -3.88 -6.42
C GLU A 53 -5.60 -4.64 -7.20
N LYS A 54 -4.49 -3.97 -7.47
CA LYS A 54 -3.39 -4.61 -8.16
C LYS A 54 -2.84 -5.78 -7.34
N ALA A 55 -2.70 -5.59 -6.04
CA ALA A 55 -2.22 -6.65 -5.16
C ALA A 55 -3.22 -7.81 -5.13
N ALA A 56 -4.50 -7.52 -5.04
CA ALA A 56 -5.52 -8.55 -4.99
C ALA A 56 -5.54 -9.37 -6.28
N LYS A 57 -5.39 -8.71 -7.42
CA LYS A 57 -5.32 -9.40 -8.69
C LYS A 57 -4.09 -10.29 -8.77
N GLY A 58 -3.03 -9.90 -8.08
CA GLY A 58 -1.82 -10.70 -8.02
C GLY A 58 -1.88 -11.86 -7.04
N GLY A 59 -3.01 -12.03 -6.36
CA GLY A 59 -3.21 -13.16 -5.48
C GLY A 59 -2.98 -12.88 -4.00
N ASP A 60 -2.81 -11.62 -3.62
CA ASP A 60 -2.57 -11.28 -2.20
C ASP A 60 -3.89 -11.28 -1.45
N SER A 61 -4.09 -12.27 -0.58
CA SER A 61 -5.35 -12.40 0.14
C SER A 61 -5.55 -11.30 1.16
N LEU A 62 -4.48 -10.75 1.72
CA LEU A 62 -4.61 -9.64 2.65
C LEU A 62 -5.11 -8.40 1.93
N ALA A 63 -4.64 -8.19 0.70
CA ALA A 63 -5.13 -7.06 -0.09
C ALA A 63 -6.61 -7.20 -0.38
N GLN A 64 -7.07 -8.41 -0.64
CA GLN A 64 -8.50 -8.64 -0.87
C GLN A 64 -9.33 -8.23 0.32
N LYS A 65 -8.86 -8.56 1.53
CA LYS A 65 -9.55 -8.16 2.75
C LYS A 65 -9.49 -6.65 2.94
N ASN A 66 -8.33 -6.06 2.66
CA ASN A 66 -8.17 -4.63 2.80
C ASN A 66 -9.08 -3.86 1.85
N LEU A 67 -9.28 -4.40 0.65
CA LEU A 67 -10.17 -3.76 -0.32
C LEU A 67 -11.59 -3.68 0.20
N VAL A 68 -12.07 -4.76 0.79
CA VAL A 68 -13.44 -4.77 1.33
C VAL A 68 -13.58 -3.66 2.36
N THR A 69 -12.62 -3.56 3.27
CA THR A 69 -12.65 -2.55 4.32
C THR A 69 -12.61 -1.15 3.75
N ILE A 70 -11.68 -0.91 2.81
CA ILE A 70 -11.46 0.43 2.30
C ILE A 70 -12.62 0.91 1.43
N LYS A 71 -13.21 0.00 0.65
CA LYS A 71 -14.36 0.35 -0.17
C LYS A 71 -15.55 0.71 0.70
N SER A 72 -15.66 0.08 1.84
CA SER A 72 -16.70 0.42 2.81
C SER A 72 -16.55 1.88 3.26
N MET A 73 -15.31 2.37 3.38
CA MET A 73 -15.08 3.74 3.78
C MET A 73 -15.59 4.74 2.74
N PHE A 74 -15.53 4.37 1.46
CA PHE A 74 -16.01 5.26 0.40
C PHE A 74 -17.52 5.42 0.37
N LYS A 75 -18.22 4.49 0.97
CA LYS A 75 -19.69 4.53 0.95
C LYS A 75 -20.28 5.47 1.98
N GLN A 76 -19.46 6.05 2.81
CA GLN A 76 -19.95 6.93 3.88
C GLN A 76 -20.01 8.40 3.47
#